data_272cdf684caca5027e53b9fc882e7cfd
#
_entry.id   272cdf684caca5027e53b9fc882e7cfd
#
_cell.length_a   1.000
_cell.length_b   1.000
_cell.length_c   1.000
_cell.angle_alpha   90.00
_cell.angle_beta   90.00
_cell.angle_gamma   90.00
#
_symmetry.space_group_name_H-M   'P 1'
#
loop_
_entity.id
_entity.type
_entity.pdbx_description
1 polymer ?
#
loop_
_entity_poly.entity_id
_entity_poly.type
_entity_poly.pdbx_seq_one_letter_code
_entity_poly.pdbx_strand_id
1 'polypeptide(L)'
;VEPRVDVIVIGLGSAGAAAATFFAQRGFRVVAVDKRPVGETGARWVNSVPRWCFEDARVAPPSGDELFGGHAPDADHVFHLIAPGGAARLPLKAPPVLHVDMRRFVDRLVRGAISAGVEVLRGSLREVALEQARVVGVRVETDAGERRIDARLIVDASGIGGAVRRRMPSLAAAWPEVEEESRCVAAEYQYAVRDKAALEAFLKSHGALPGHDLAFPGCAGGYSTLTLFTTKSLDSVGLLTGSIPATGVMDAGALLDAFVATAPWLGERLFGGRGAIPVTRPYDVLASSGVALIGDAACQVHAAHGSGVGMGLLAARVLADAVQEDPGSEASLRAYTRNFHRAHGGLLATADAFRRFIQQASRDDLVTLLSAGLLDEKLAHDGLAQRITRPDVAMAFAMAPRAVRVPGLALRFLPLAAKSGVLDLVGGSTRMRGLVNALVGSAPGQAGAGEWSVPSGTPKGAR
;
A
#
# COMPACT_ATOMS: atom_id res chain seq x y z
N VAL A 1 15.44 35.95 -6.23
CA VAL A 1 15.05 34.58 -6.67
C VAL A 1 15.70 33.60 -5.71
N GLU A 2 14.91 32.82 -5.00
CA GLU A 2 15.45 31.74 -4.15
C GLU A 2 16.25 30.77 -5.02
N PRO A 3 17.40 30.26 -4.53
CA PRO A 3 18.19 29.33 -5.30
C PRO A 3 17.41 28.02 -5.52
N ARG A 4 17.43 27.53 -6.76
CA ARG A 4 16.78 26.26 -7.17
C ARG A 4 17.25 25.12 -6.28
N VAL A 5 16.30 24.34 -5.73
CA VAL A 5 16.60 23.11 -4.98
C VAL A 5 16.75 21.92 -5.93
N ASP A 6 17.30 20.81 -5.46
CA ASP A 6 17.43 19.61 -6.29
C ASP A 6 16.13 18.83 -6.34
N VAL A 7 15.51 18.63 -5.16
CA VAL A 7 14.30 17.80 -5.01
C VAL A 7 13.26 18.50 -4.13
N ILE A 8 12.01 18.49 -4.59
CA ILE A 8 10.85 18.78 -3.75
C ILE A 8 10.08 17.50 -3.52
N VAL A 9 9.71 17.21 -2.27
CA VAL A 9 8.83 16.11 -1.91
C VAL A 9 7.48 16.66 -1.46
N ILE A 10 6.39 16.26 -2.10
CA ILE A 10 5.02 16.65 -1.76
C ILE A 10 4.35 15.51 -1.01
N GLY A 11 4.10 15.72 0.28
CA GLY A 11 3.58 14.73 1.23
C GLY A 11 4.68 14.09 2.06
N LEU A 12 4.54 14.18 3.39
CA LEU A 12 5.44 13.62 4.39
C LEU A 12 4.82 12.44 5.15
N GLY A 13 4.13 11.55 4.42
CA GLY A 13 3.85 10.19 4.88
C GLY A 13 5.14 9.35 4.93
N SER A 14 5.02 8.06 5.24
CA SER A 14 6.18 7.15 5.34
C SER A 14 7.07 7.16 4.08
N ALA A 15 6.48 7.07 2.90
CA ALA A 15 7.22 7.07 1.63
C ALA A 15 7.93 8.41 1.37
N GLY A 16 7.22 9.54 1.57
CA GLY A 16 7.78 10.86 1.31
C GLY A 16 8.89 11.24 2.29
N ALA A 17 8.71 10.96 3.58
CA ALA A 17 9.75 11.20 4.59
C ALA A 17 11.01 10.36 4.34
N ALA A 18 10.85 9.08 3.95
CA ALA A 18 11.96 8.22 3.57
C ALA A 18 12.67 8.74 2.30
N ALA A 19 11.94 9.14 1.26
CA ALA A 19 12.52 9.69 0.03
C ALA A 19 13.31 10.98 0.33
N ALA A 20 12.72 11.91 1.10
CA ALA A 20 13.40 13.15 1.49
C ALA A 20 14.71 12.86 2.22
N THR A 21 14.69 11.92 3.17
CA THR A 21 15.89 11.47 3.90
C THR A 21 16.94 10.90 2.95
N PHE A 22 16.56 9.99 2.05
CA PHE A 22 17.51 9.34 1.15
C PHE A 22 18.17 10.32 0.19
N PHE A 23 17.44 11.30 -0.34
CA PHE A 23 18.01 12.33 -1.19
C PHE A 23 18.95 13.26 -0.39
N ALA A 24 18.55 13.71 0.80
CA ALA A 24 19.38 14.56 1.64
C ALA A 24 20.69 13.88 2.05
N GLN A 25 20.65 12.59 2.44
CA GLN A 25 21.83 11.78 2.75
C GLN A 25 22.81 11.62 1.57
N ARG A 26 22.34 11.82 0.35
CA ARG A 26 23.16 11.83 -0.86
C ARG A 26 23.67 13.22 -1.24
N GLY A 27 23.44 14.21 -0.40
CA GLY A 27 23.92 15.59 -0.58
C GLY A 27 23.03 16.47 -1.45
N PHE A 28 21.83 16.03 -1.84
CA PHE A 28 20.87 16.86 -2.56
C PHE A 28 20.19 17.86 -1.62
N ARG A 29 19.95 19.07 -2.12
CA ARG A 29 19.11 20.06 -1.43
C ARG A 29 17.65 19.69 -1.58
N VAL A 30 17.00 19.36 -0.45
CA VAL A 30 15.62 18.84 -0.40
C VAL A 30 14.71 19.79 0.36
N VAL A 31 13.57 20.12 -0.24
CA VAL A 31 12.44 20.76 0.43
C VAL A 31 11.29 19.75 0.45
N ALA A 32 10.67 19.57 1.60
CA ALA A 32 9.50 18.71 1.75
C ALA A 32 8.30 19.53 2.20
N VAL A 33 7.13 19.30 1.60
CA VAL A 33 5.90 20.04 1.86
C VAL A 33 4.81 19.08 2.32
N ASP A 34 4.20 19.35 3.46
CA ASP A 34 2.98 18.67 3.90
C ASP A 34 1.95 19.69 4.41
N LYS A 35 0.67 19.41 4.18
CA LYS A 35 -0.43 20.26 4.66
C LYS A 35 -0.63 20.19 6.17
N ARG A 36 -0.14 19.12 6.82
CA ARG A 36 -0.20 18.92 8.26
C ARG A 36 1.11 19.31 8.92
N PRO A 37 1.07 19.75 10.18
CA PRO A 37 2.29 20.08 10.92
C PRO A 37 3.12 18.80 11.17
N VAL A 38 4.41 18.99 11.43
CA VAL A 38 5.29 17.92 11.92
C VAL A 38 4.69 17.31 13.19
N GLY A 39 4.74 15.99 13.31
CA GLY A 39 4.07 15.22 14.36
C GLY A 39 2.65 14.77 14.03
N GLU A 40 2.03 15.33 12.98
CA GLU A 40 0.69 14.93 12.52
C GLU A 40 0.66 14.38 11.08
N THR A 41 1.78 14.34 10.39
CA THR A 41 1.90 13.86 9.02
C THR A 41 1.65 12.35 8.91
N GLY A 42 1.34 11.87 7.71
CA GLY A 42 1.13 10.45 7.40
C GLY A 42 -0.16 9.84 7.96
N ALA A 43 -0.25 8.53 7.98
CA ALA A 43 -1.34 7.79 8.59
C ALA A 43 -1.31 7.92 10.11
N ARG A 44 -2.49 7.85 10.76
CA ARG A 44 -2.65 8.05 12.20
C ARG A 44 -3.23 6.82 12.91
N TRP A 45 -3.02 5.64 12.35
CA TRP A 45 -3.53 4.34 12.82
C TRP A 45 -2.41 3.29 12.87
N VAL A 46 -2.73 2.04 13.23
CA VAL A 46 -1.80 0.92 13.22
C VAL A 46 -1.87 0.21 11.86
N ASN A 47 -0.71 -0.07 11.26
CA ASN A 47 -0.60 -0.86 10.03
C ASN A 47 0.23 -2.11 10.24
N SER A 48 -0.18 -3.20 9.59
CA SER A 48 0.63 -4.43 9.51
C SER A 48 1.59 -4.34 8.33
N VAL A 49 2.89 -4.43 8.61
CA VAL A 49 3.96 -4.27 7.60
C VAL A 49 4.95 -5.42 7.74
N PRO A 50 5.28 -6.15 6.65
CA PRO A 50 6.31 -7.18 6.71
C PRO A 50 7.69 -6.61 7.06
N ARG A 51 8.40 -7.28 7.96
CA ARG A 51 9.73 -6.84 8.46
C ARG A 51 10.73 -6.61 7.32
N TRP A 52 10.73 -7.50 6.30
CA TRP A 52 11.66 -7.41 5.17
C TRP A 52 11.56 -6.12 4.36
N CYS A 53 10.37 -5.47 4.36
CA CYS A 53 10.20 -4.21 3.65
C CYS A 53 11.07 -3.09 4.25
N PHE A 54 11.25 -3.08 5.56
CA PHE A 54 12.14 -2.11 6.23
C PHE A 54 13.61 -2.40 5.92
N GLU A 55 13.98 -3.68 5.97
CA GLU A 55 15.34 -4.15 5.73
C GLU A 55 15.79 -3.85 4.30
N ASP A 56 14.99 -4.22 3.31
CA ASP A 56 15.28 -3.99 1.89
C ASP A 56 15.23 -2.49 1.53
N ALA A 57 14.35 -1.71 2.17
CA ALA A 57 14.34 -0.25 2.03
C ALA A 57 15.49 0.44 2.78
N ARG A 58 16.27 -0.29 3.60
CA ARG A 58 17.31 0.26 4.48
C ARG A 58 16.77 1.33 5.42
N VAL A 59 15.59 1.09 5.96
CA VAL A 59 14.96 1.86 7.02
C VAL A 59 14.99 1.03 8.29
N ALA A 60 15.44 1.60 9.41
CA ALA A 60 15.44 0.87 10.68
C ALA A 60 14.02 0.35 11.00
N PRO A 61 13.83 -0.95 11.24
CA PRO A 61 12.54 -1.49 11.61
C PRO A 61 11.96 -0.78 12.86
N PRO A 62 10.63 -0.67 12.96
CA PRO A 62 9.98 -0.16 14.16
C PRO A 62 10.34 -0.97 15.40
N SER A 63 10.44 -0.29 16.55
CA SER A 63 10.72 -0.90 17.84
C SER A 63 10.07 -0.12 18.98
N GLY A 64 9.95 -0.75 20.16
CA GLY A 64 9.40 -0.10 21.35
C GLY A 64 8.00 0.47 21.09
N ASP A 65 7.81 1.76 21.42
CA ASP A 65 6.52 2.46 21.30
C ASP A 65 6.05 2.72 19.85
N GLU A 66 6.87 2.42 18.86
CA GLU A 66 6.47 2.39 17.46
C GLU A 66 5.70 1.10 17.08
N LEU A 67 5.65 0.13 17.98
CA LEU A 67 4.90 -1.11 17.78
C LEU A 67 3.63 -1.11 18.64
N PHE A 68 2.55 -1.64 18.10
CA PHE A 68 1.33 -1.90 18.86
C PHE A 68 1.65 -2.87 20.01
N GLY A 69 1.25 -2.50 21.23
CA GLY A 69 1.59 -3.28 22.42
C GLY A 69 3.04 -3.17 22.88
N GLY A 70 3.87 -2.33 22.23
CA GLY A 70 5.26 -2.04 22.65
C GLY A 70 6.30 -3.09 22.29
N HIS A 71 5.93 -4.17 21.61
CA HIS A 71 6.85 -5.26 21.22
C HIS A 71 6.45 -5.89 19.89
N ALA A 72 7.43 -6.48 19.21
CA ALA A 72 7.16 -7.26 18.01
C ALA A 72 6.40 -8.55 18.35
N PRO A 73 5.57 -9.07 17.42
CA PRO A 73 4.99 -10.40 17.55
C PRO A 73 6.10 -11.44 17.81
N ASP A 74 5.88 -12.31 18.77
CA ASP A 74 6.80 -13.38 19.13
C ASP A 74 6.42 -14.73 18.48
N ALA A 75 7.15 -15.80 18.82
CA ALA A 75 6.92 -17.13 18.25
C ALA A 75 5.55 -17.72 18.63
N ASP A 76 4.93 -17.25 19.71
CA ASP A 76 3.64 -17.73 20.19
C ASP A 76 2.47 -16.94 19.58
N HIS A 77 2.78 -15.83 18.86
CA HIS A 77 1.77 -15.03 18.20
C HIS A 77 1.11 -15.82 17.05
N VAL A 78 -0.21 -15.82 17.03
CA VAL A 78 -1.01 -16.49 15.99
C VAL A 78 -1.97 -15.50 15.34
N PHE A 79 -1.97 -15.48 14.02
CA PHE A 79 -2.94 -14.76 13.22
C PHE A 79 -3.98 -15.76 12.70
N HIS A 80 -5.23 -15.60 13.09
CA HIS A 80 -6.32 -16.48 12.67
C HIS A 80 -7.09 -15.90 11.50
N LEU A 81 -7.08 -16.59 10.36
CA LEU A 81 -8.04 -16.34 9.29
C LEU A 81 -9.29 -17.14 9.57
N ILE A 82 -10.44 -16.46 9.66
CA ILE A 82 -11.73 -17.03 9.99
C ILE A 82 -12.69 -16.79 8.83
N ALA A 83 -13.19 -17.87 8.25
CA ALA A 83 -14.16 -17.80 7.15
C ALA A 83 -15.47 -17.14 7.62
N PRO A 84 -16.24 -16.55 6.69
CA PRO A 84 -17.54 -15.98 7.00
C PRO A 84 -18.43 -16.95 7.80
N GLY A 85 -19.02 -16.45 8.90
CA GLY A 85 -19.84 -17.28 9.81
C GLY A 85 -19.06 -18.25 10.69
N GLY A 86 -17.71 -18.17 10.73
CA GLY A 86 -16.89 -19.07 11.55
C GLY A 86 -16.79 -20.51 11.01
N ALA A 87 -17.19 -20.75 9.76
CA ALA A 87 -17.31 -22.09 9.17
C ALA A 87 -15.96 -22.82 9.03
N ALA A 88 -14.87 -22.09 8.92
CA ALA A 88 -13.49 -22.62 8.86
C ALA A 88 -12.53 -21.64 9.50
N ARG A 89 -11.42 -22.14 10.01
CA ARG A 89 -10.34 -21.35 10.61
C ARG A 89 -8.99 -21.86 10.16
N LEU A 90 -8.09 -20.92 9.79
CA LEU A 90 -6.71 -21.18 9.44
C LEU A 90 -5.79 -20.38 10.38
N PRO A 91 -5.18 -21.02 11.41
CA PRO A 91 -4.20 -20.37 12.26
C PRO A 91 -2.84 -20.28 11.57
N LEU A 92 -2.26 -19.09 11.55
CA LEU A 92 -0.93 -18.80 11.01
C LEU A 92 0.00 -18.45 12.16
N LYS A 93 0.97 -19.30 12.45
CA LYS A 93 1.93 -19.10 13.53
C LYS A 93 3.04 -18.13 13.11
N ALA A 94 3.47 -17.32 14.07
CA ALA A 94 4.56 -16.35 13.90
C ALA A 94 4.46 -15.56 12.56
N PRO A 95 3.35 -14.84 12.31
CA PRO A 95 3.17 -14.11 11.07
C PRO A 95 4.31 -13.10 10.87
N PRO A 96 4.84 -12.96 9.63
CA PRO A 96 6.05 -12.19 9.36
C PRO A 96 5.78 -10.68 9.26
N VAL A 97 4.84 -10.16 10.06
CA VAL A 97 4.41 -8.76 10.04
C VAL A 97 4.62 -8.08 11.38
N LEU A 98 4.88 -6.78 11.33
CA LEU A 98 4.93 -5.91 12.49
C LEU A 98 3.68 -5.04 12.50
N HIS A 99 3.04 -4.88 13.64
CA HIS A 99 1.94 -3.94 13.83
C HIS A 99 2.52 -2.59 14.24
N VAL A 100 2.56 -1.66 13.29
CA VAL A 100 3.28 -0.40 13.40
C VAL A 100 2.33 0.73 13.78
N ASP A 101 2.58 1.41 14.89
CA ASP A 101 1.94 2.70 15.19
C ASP A 101 2.49 3.76 14.25
N MET A 102 1.72 4.07 13.23
CA MET A 102 2.14 4.99 12.17
C MET A 102 2.37 6.42 12.66
N ARG A 103 1.76 6.81 13.78
CA ARG A 103 1.97 8.14 14.38
C ARG A 103 3.42 8.30 14.85
N ARG A 104 3.94 7.27 15.53
CA ARG A 104 5.30 7.24 16.07
C ARG A 104 6.33 7.00 14.96
N PHE A 105 6.06 6.00 14.13
CA PHE A 105 6.95 5.63 13.04
C PHE A 105 7.17 6.77 12.04
N VAL A 106 6.10 7.44 11.56
CA VAL A 106 6.22 8.55 10.61
C VAL A 106 6.90 9.75 11.26
N ASP A 107 6.60 10.05 12.54
CA ASP A 107 7.28 11.12 13.26
C ASP A 107 8.80 10.90 13.33
N ARG A 108 9.25 9.66 13.61
CA ARG A 108 10.68 9.30 13.55
C ARG A 108 11.27 9.54 12.15
N LEU A 109 10.57 9.13 11.07
CA LEU A 109 11.05 9.33 9.71
C LEU A 109 11.17 10.81 9.36
N VAL A 110 10.18 11.64 9.73
CA VAL A 110 10.20 13.08 9.47
C VAL A 110 11.30 13.77 10.27
N ARG A 111 11.49 13.43 11.55
CA ARG A 111 12.62 13.94 12.33
C ARG A 111 13.96 13.52 11.73
N GLY A 112 14.06 12.30 11.23
CA GLY A 112 15.24 11.83 10.50
C GLY A 112 15.52 12.65 9.24
N ALA A 113 14.50 13.01 8.48
CA ALA A 113 14.63 13.89 7.32
C ALA A 113 15.13 15.30 7.73
N ILE A 114 14.55 15.90 8.77
CA ILE A 114 14.99 17.20 9.31
C ILE A 114 16.47 17.13 9.75
N SER A 115 16.83 16.07 10.47
CA SER A 115 18.22 15.86 10.93
C SER A 115 19.21 15.66 9.79
N ALA A 116 18.73 15.15 8.63
CA ALA A 116 19.53 15.03 7.40
C ALA A 116 19.62 16.34 6.60
N GLY A 117 19.02 17.44 7.08
CA GLY A 117 19.08 18.76 6.46
C GLY A 117 17.93 19.07 5.50
N VAL A 118 16.82 18.30 5.52
CA VAL A 118 15.62 18.60 4.75
C VAL A 118 14.91 19.81 5.33
N GLU A 119 14.63 20.82 4.50
CA GLU A 119 13.74 21.92 4.85
C GLU A 119 12.29 21.43 4.78
N VAL A 120 11.57 21.46 5.89
CA VAL A 120 10.17 21.03 5.98
C VAL A 120 9.27 22.25 6.04
N LEU A 121 8.32 22.34 5.11
CA LEU A 121 7.34 23.40 5.02
C LEU A 121 5.94 22.85 5.29
N ARG A 122 5.22 23.47 6.21
CA ARG A 122 3.77 23.29 6.30
C ARG A 122 3.11 24.11 5.20
N GLY A 123 2.38 23.42 4.31
CA GLY A 123 1.71 24.13 3.21
C GLY A 123 0.95 23.19 2.28
N SER A 124 0.18 23.78 1.39
CA SER A 124 -0.62 23.09 0.38
C SER A 124 -0.14 23.43 -1.02
N LEU A 125 0.06 22.40 -1.85
CA LEU A 125 0.39 22.58 -3.26
C LEU A 125 -0.75 23.31 -3.99
N ARG A 126 -0.45 24.45 -4.61
CA ARG A 126 -1.38 25.23 -5.42
C ARG A 126 -1.20 24.95 -6.90
N GLU A 127 0.03 24.99 -7.36
CA GLU A 127 0.35 24.90 -8.78
C GLU A 127 1.66 24.13 -9.00
N VAL A 128 1.77 23.47 -10.14
CA VAL A 128 3.01 22.91 -10.67
C VAL A 128 3.49 23.81 -11.80
N ALA A 129 4.68 24.38 -11.65
CA ALA A 129 5.27 25.25 -12.65
C ALA A 129 5.88 24.41 -13.77
N LEU A 130 5.51 24.71 -15.02
CA LEU A 130 5.92 23.98 -16.21
C LEU A 130 6.69 24.89 -17.16
N GLU A 131 7.78 24.40 -17.72
CA GLU A 131 8.51 24.98 -18.86
C GLU A 131 8.67 23.90 -19.93
N GLN A 132 8.21 24.17 -21.15
CA GLN A 132 8.26 23.20 -22.27
C GLN A 132 7.76 21.80 -21.89
N ALA A 133 6.61 21.71 -21.18
CA ALA A 133 6.01 20.48 -20.66
C ALA A 133 6.85 19.73 -19.60
N ARG A 134 7.93 20.31 -19.10
CA ARG A 134 8.73 19.80 -17.99
C ARG A 134 8.40 20.56 -16.71
N VAL A 135 8.34 19.86 -15.60
CA VAL A 135 8.19 20.48 -14.30
C VAL A 135 9.49 21.15 -13.88
N VAL A 136 9.41 22.41 -13.46
CA VAL A 136 10.55 23.22 -13.02
C VAL A 136 10.39 23.71 -11.57
N GLY A 137 9.24 23.53 -10.96
CA GLY A 137 8.97 23.95 -9.59
C GLY A 137 7.53 23.82 -9.20
N VAL A 138 7.19 24.34 -8.04
CA VAL A 138 5.83 24.38 -7.46
C VAL A 138 5.54 25.76 -6.86
N ARG A 139 4.23 26.07 -6.75
CA ARG A 139 3.74 27.09 -5.81
C ARG A 139 3.02 26.41 -4.68
N VAL A 140 3.38 26.78 -3.48
CA VAL A 140 2.78 26.26 -2.25
C VAL A 140 2.22 27.43 -1.45
N GLU A 141 1.05 27.24 -0.89
CA GLU A 141 0.49 28.17 0.09
C GLU A 141 0.90 27.69 1.47
N THR A 142 1.62 28.55 2.19
CA THR A 142 2.09 28.32 3.56
C THR A 142 1.39 29.27 4.52
N ASP A 143 1.57 29.07 5.81
CA ASP A 143 1.05 29.99 6.84
C ASP A 143 1.61 31.43 6.69
N ALA A 144 2.77 31.59 6.03
CA ALA A 144 3.42 32.87 5.75
C ALA A 144 3.03 33.48 4.37
N GLY A 145 2.14 32.83 3.62
CA GLY A 145 1.72 33.21 2.28
C GLY A 145 2.21 32.27 1.20
N GLU A 146 2.00 32.68 -0.05
CA GLU A 146 2.39 31.89 -1.23
C GLU A 146 3.91 31.93 -1.43
N ARG A 147 4.52 30.75 -1.65
CA ARG A 147 5.94 30.59 -1.93
C ARG A 147 6.13 29.80 -3.22
N ARG A 148 6.96 30.30 -4.14
CA ARG A 148 7.44 29.58 -5.32
C ARG A 148 8.76 28.89 -4.97
N ILE A 149 8.87 27.62 -5.31
CA ILE A 149 10.08 26.80 -5.11
C ILE A 149 10.42 26.15 -6.43
N ASP A 150 11.57 26.49 -7.01
CA ASP A 150 12.06 25.87 -8.23
C ASP A 150 12.90 24.64 -7.90
N ALA A 151 12.73 23.56 -8.67
CA ALA A 151 13.41 22.29 -8.45
C ALA A 151 13.77 21.57 -9.76
N ARG A 152 14.66 20.58 -9.65
CA ARG A 152 15.00 19.67 -10.76
C ARG A 152 14.07 18.47 -10.81
N LEU A 153 13.64 17.95 -9.62
CA LEU A 153 12.74 16.81 -9.46
C LEU A 153 11.65 17.16 -8.45
N ILE A 154 10.43 16.81 -8.77
CA ILE A 154 9.32 16.80 -7.82
C ILE A 154 8.88 15.36 -7.57
N VAL A 155 8.83 14.96 -6.30
CA VAL A 155 8.35 13.64 -5.87
C VAL A 155 6.93 13.81 -5.34
N ASP A 156 5.95 13.21 -6.02
CA ASP A 156 4.57 13.11 -5.54
C ASP A 156 4.43 11.92 -4.58
N ALA A 157 4.43 12.21 -3.29
CA ALA A 157 4.19 11.28 -2.19
C ALA A 157 2.90 11.65 -1.43
N SER A 158 1.97 12.34 -2.09
CA SER A 158 0.77 12.92 -1.48
C SER A 158 -0.37 11.93 -1.26
N GLY A 159 -0.11 10.63 -1.41
CA GLY A 159 -1.07 9.56 -1.25
C GLY A 159 -2.03 9.45 -2.45
N ILE A 160 -3.15 8.75 -2.28
CA ILE A 160 -4.15 8.53 -3.35
C ILE A 160 -4.67 9.84 -3.96
N GLY A 161 -4.59 10.94 -3.21
CA GLY A 161 -4.97 12.27 -3.68
C GLY A 161 -4.16 12.75 -4.89
N GLY A 162 -2.91 12.31 -5.06
CA GLY A 162 -2.08 12.61 -6.21
C GLY A 162 -1.96 14.10 -6.48
N ALA A 163 -1.50 14.88 -5.51
CA ALA A 163 -1.55 16.34 -5.57
C ALA A 163 -0.78 16.93 -6.76
N VAL A 164 0.40 16.35 -7.10
CA VAL A 164 1.17 16.73 -8.28
C VAL A 164 0.56 16.11 -9.53
N ARG A 165 0.28 14.80 -9.49
CA ARG A 165 -0.28 14.02 -10.60
C ARG A 165 -1.50 14.70 -11.22
N ARG A 166 -2.47 15.12 -10.39
CA ARG A 166 -3.71 15.80 -10.84
C ARG A 166 -3.48 17.16 -11.49
N ARG A 167 -2.30 17.75 -11.28
CA ARG A 167 -1.92 19.05 -11.85
C ARG A 167 -1.06 18.92 -13.12
N MET A 168 -0.97 17.67 -13.65
CA MET A 168 -0.21 17.35 -14.86
C MET A 168 -1.14 16.87 -15.97
N PRO A 169 -1.95 17.73 -16.61
CA PRO A 169 -2.91 17.32 -17.64
C PRO A 169 -2.26 16.58 -18.82
N SER A 170 -1.02 16.93 -19.16
CA SER A 170 -0.24 16.27 -20.21
C SER A 170 0.10 14.80 -19.91
N LEU A 171 0.03 14.41 -18.64
CA LEU A 171 0.30 13.04 -18.17
C LEU A 171 -0.97 12.31 -17.69
N ALA A 172 -2.15 12.90 -17.85
CA ALA A 172 -3.41 12.31 -17.39
C ALA A 172 -3.67 10.90 -17.98
N ALA A 173 -3.26 10.66 -19.23
CA ALA A 173 -3.37 9.35 -19.85
C ALA A 173 -2.43 8.30 -19.24
N ALA A 174 -1.23 8.72 -18.78
CA ALA A 174 -0.28 7.85 -18.09
C ALA A 174 -0.61 7.67 -16.60
N TRP A 175 -1.24 8.65 -15.99
CA TRP A 175 -1.59 8.72 -14.56
C TRP A 175 -3.06 9.06 -14.33
N PRO A 176 -4.00 8.22 -14.79
CA PRO A 176 -5.42 8.47 -14.63
C PRO A 176 -5.87 8.40 -13.16
N GLU A 177 -7.08 8.87 -12.89
CA GLU A 177 -7.72 8.67 -11.60
C GLU A 177 -7.93 7.18 -11.33
N VAL A 178 -7.84 6.81 -10.06
CA VAL A 178 -8.14 5.44 -9.62
C VAL A 178 -9.65 5.24 -9.65
N GLU A 179 -10.10 4.20 -10.36
CA GLU A 179 -11.50 3.82 -10.46
C GLU A 179 -12.09 3.49 -9.07
N GLU A 180 -13.36 3.77 -8.87
CA GLU A 180 -14.04 3.53 -7.58
C GLU A 180 -13.99 2.05 -7.18
N GLU A 181 -14.10 1.12 -8.14
CA GLU A 181 -14.01 -0.33 -7.96
C GLU A 181 -12.59 -0.81 -7.60
N SER A 182 -11.62 0.07 -7.69
CA SER A 182 -10.22 -0.15 -7.28
C SER A 182 -9.82 0.73 -6.10
N ARG A 183 -10.80 1.33 -5.41
CA ARG A 183 -10.61 2.18 -4.24
C ARG A 183 -11.16 1.50 -2.99
N CYS A 184 -10.27 0.99 -2.14
CA CYS A 184 -10.64 0.50 -0.82
C CYS A 184 -10.79 1.68 0.15
N VAL A 185 -11.86 1.69 0.90
CA VAL A 185 -12.00 2.53 2.09
C VAL A 185 -11.62 1.67 3.29
N ALA A 186 -10.77 2.20 4.17
CA ALA A 186 -10.35 1.55 5.39
C ALA A 186 -10.66 2.44 6.60
N ALA A 187 -11.01 1.82 7.71
CA ALA A 187 -11.11 2.45 9.02
C ALA A 187 -10.36 1.59 10.05
N GLU A 188 -9.48 2.23 10.81
CA GLU A 188 -8.76 1.55 11.89
C GLU A 188 -8.76 2.44 13.13
N TYR A 189 -9.18 1.86 14.26
CA TYR A 189 -9.18 2.53 15.56
C TYR A 189 -8.71 1.62 16.66
N GLN A 190 -7.96 2.22 17.58
CA GLN A 190 -7.55 1.60 18.82
C GLN A 190 -8.55 1.95 19.93
N TYR A 191 -8.92 0.94 20.71
CA TYR A 191 -9.83 1.07 21.82
C TYR A 191 -9.17 0.57 23.11
N ALA A 192 -9.44 1.23 24.24
CA ALA A 192 -9.20 0.63 25.54
C ALA A 192 -10.13 -0.56 25.75
N VAL A 193 -9.69 -1.55 26.51
CA VAL A 193 -10.53 -2.69 26.88
C VAL A 193 -11.16 -2.41 28.23
N ARG A 194 -12.49 -2.37 28.28
CA ARG A 194 -13.27 -2.14 29.51
C ARG A 194 -13.50 -3.43 30.30
N ASP A 195 -13.72 -4.54 29.60
CA ASP A 195 -13.98 -5.86 30.20
C ASP A 195 -13.05 -6.90 29.57
N LYS A 196 -11.92 -7.16 30.23
CA LYS A 196 -10.91 -8.12 29.78
C LYS A 196 -11.44 -9.55 29.75
N ALA A 197 -12.28 -9.92 30.74
CA ALA A 197 -12.83 -11.28 30.83
C ALA A 197 -13.80 -11.57 29.66
N ALA A 198 -14.63 -10.58 29.30
CA ALA A 198 -15.52 -10.70 28.14
C ALA A 198 -14.73 -10.74 26.82
N LEU A 199 -13.66 -9.96 26.66
CA LEU A 199 -12.77 -10.05 25.50
C LEU A 199 -12.07 -11.41 25.43
N GLU A 200 -11.55 -11.93 26.55
CA GLU A 200 -10.92 -13.25 26.59
C GLU A 200 -11.92 -14.37 26.21
N ALA A 201 -13.16 -14.30 26.72
CA ALA A 201 -14.21 -15.21 26.32
C ALA A 201 -14.53 -15.14 24.82
N PHE A 202 -14.56 -13.91 24.25
CA PHE A 202 -14.72 -13.70 22.80
C PHE A 202 -13.57 -14.35 22.03
N LEU A 203 -12.30 -14.11 22.41
CA LEU A 203 -11.13 -14.72 21.77
C LEU A 203 -11.22 -16.25 21.84
N LYS A 204 -11.53 -16.82 23.02
CA LYS A 204 -11.66 -18.25 23.23
C LYS A 204 -12.76 -18.87 22.37
N SER A 205 -13.89 -18.18 22.16
CA SER A 205 -14.97 -18.67 21.27
C SER A 205 -14.50 -18.81 19.81
N HIS A 206 -13.46 -18.09 19.42
CA HIS A 206 -12.80 -18.18 18.12
C HIS A 206 -11.52 -19.04 18.15
N GLY A 207 -11.23 -19.70 19.27
CA GLY A 207 -10.04 -20.54 19.47
C GLY A 207 -8.73 -19.75 19.50
N ALA A 208 -8.80 -18.49 19.92
CA ALA A 208 -7.65 -17.59 20.06
C ALA A 208 -7.35 -17.32 21.53
N LEU A 209 -6.16 -16.81 21.81
CA LEU A 209 -5.67 -16.41 23.12
C LEU A 209 -5.37 -14.90 23.15
N PRO A 210 -5.22 -14.29 24.33
CA PRO A 210 -4.67 -12.92 24.45
C PRO A 210 -3.36 -12.74 23.68
N GLY A 211 -3.26 -11.68 22.90
CA GLY A 211 -2.11 -11.41 22.02
C GLY A 211 -2.21 -12.06 20.64
N HIS A 212 -3.28 -12.80 20.34
CA HIS A 212 -3.55 -13.27 18.98
C HIS A 212 -4.34 -12.26 18.16
N ASP A 213 -4.24 -12.36 16.83
CA ASP A 213 -5.05 -11.59 15.91
C ASP A 213 -6.16 -12.44 15.30
N LEU A 214 -7.30 -11.82 15.04
CA LEU A 214 -8.43 -12.42 14.34
C LEU A 214 -8.75 -11.62 13.10
N ALA A 215 -8.80 -12.26 11.93
CA ALA A 215 -9.21 -11.64 10.68
C ALA A 215 -10.40 -12.39 10.07
N PHE A 216 -11.40 -11.62 9.67
CA PHE A 216 -12.64 -12.10 9.07
C PHE A 216 -12.77 -11.57 7.63
N PRO A 217 -12.01 -12.15 6.66
CA PRO A 217 -12.12 -11.75 5.26
C PRO A 217 -13.51 -12.07 4.72
N GLY A 218 -14.04 -11.17 3.88
CA GLY A 218 -15.37 -11.32 3.31
C GLY A 218 -16.52 -11.22 4.32
N CYS A 219 -16.31 -10.56 5.46
CA CYS A 219 -17.33 -10.41 6.50
C CYS A 219 -18.63 -9.76 5.99
N ALA A 220 -18.54 -8.85 4.99
CA ALA A 220 -19.66 -8.28 4.27
C ALA A 220 -19.79 -8.80 2.82
N GLY A 221 -19.07 -9.88 2.46
CA GLY A 221 -18.93 -10.36 1.08
C GLY A 221 -17.82 -9.65 0.31
N GLY A 222 -17.42 -10.23 -0.81
CA GLY A 222 -16.41 -9.65 -1.72
C GLY A 222 -15.13 -9.20 -1.02
N TYR A 223 -14.56 -8.08 -1.50
CA TYR A 223 -13.41 -7.45 -0.86
C TYR A 223 -13.85 -6.65 0.37
N SER A 224 -13.97 -7.34 1.48
CA SER A 224 -14.25 -6.76 2.80
C SER A 224 -13.48 -7.52 3.87
N THR A 225 -13.11 -6.84 4.95
CA THR A 225 -12.44 -7.46 6.09
C THR A 225 -12.77 -6.74 7.39
N LEU A 226 -12.75 -7.50 8.48
CA LEU A 226 -12.64 -7.02 9.86
C LEU A 226 -11.44 -7.75 10.46
N THR A 227 -10.52 -7.01 11.09
CA THR A 227 -9.37 -7.59 11.79
C THR A 227 -9.26 -7.00 13.19
N LEU A 228 -9.05 -7.87 14.18
CA LEU A 228 -8.73 -7.49 15.54
C LEU A 228 -7.26 -7.76 15.82
N PHE A 229 -6.58 -6.78 16.40
CA PHE A 229 -5.23 -6.90 16.97
C PHE A 229 -5.33 -6.82 18.48
N THR A 230 -4.81 -7.81 19.23
CA THR A 230 -4.91 -7.79 20.68
C THR A 230 -3.53 -7.78 21.33
N THR A 231 -3.42 -7.10 22.47
CA THR A 231 -2.23 -7.20 23.34
C THR A 231 -2.35 -8.39 24.28
N LYS A 232 -1.23 -8.97 24.72
CA LYS A 232 -1.23 -10.06 25.71
C LYS A 232 -1.86 -9.64 27.04
N SER A 233 -1.72 -8.38 27.43
CA SER A 233 -2.31 -7.81 28.65
C SER A 233 -3.80 -7.48 28.51
N LEU A 234 -4.35 -7.51 27.28
CA LEU A 234 -5.70 -7.07 26.94
C LEU A 234 -6.02 -5.64 27.47
N ASP A 235 -5.04 -4.74 27.45
CA ASP A 235 -5.27 -3.34 27.82
C ASP A 235 -5.88 -2.53 26.68
N SER A 236 -5.57 -2.93 25.46
CA SER A 236 -6.09 -2.32 24.24
C SER A 236 -6.31 -3.32 23.12
N VAL A 237 -7.16 -2.93 22.19
CA VAL A 237 -7.48 -3.70 20.98
C VAL A 237 -7.56 -2.76 19.79
N GLY A 238 -6.94 -3.16 18.70
CA GLY A 238 -7.08 -2.49 17.40
C GLY A 238 -8.17 -3.16 16.58
N LEU A 239 -9.03 -2.37 15.96
CA LEU A 239 -10.05 -2.82 15.03
C LEU A 239 -9.80 -2.17 13.68
N LEU A 240 -9.50 -2.99 12.68
CA LEU A 240 -9.33 -2.59 11.28
C LEU A 240 -10.49 -3.15 10.46
N THR A 241 -11.10 -2.29 9.66
CA THR A 241 -12.04 -2.70 8.60
C THR A 241 -11.58 -2.14 7.27
N GLY A 242 -11.87 -2.86 6.20
CA GLY A 242 -11.60 -2.42 4.83
C GLY A 242 -12.66 -2.98 3.89
N SER A 243 -13.09 -2.20 2.92
CA SER A 243 -14.03 -2.62 1.88
C SER A 243 -13.92 -1.76 0.62
N ILE A 244 -14.51 -2.24 -0.49
CA ILE A 244 -14.70 -1.46 -1.72
C ILE A 244 -16.19 -1.20 -1.90
N PRO A 245 -16.74 -0.08 -1.40
CA PRO A 245 -18.19 0.16 -1.40
C PRO A 245 -18.79 0.22 -2.81
N ALA A 246 -18.02 0.64 -3.82
CA ALA A 246 -18.46 0.68 -5.22
C ALA A 246 -18.89 -0.70 -5.78
N THR A 247 -18.50 -1.78 -5.12
CA THR A 247 -18.91 -3.16 -5.49
C THR A 247 -20.17 -3.63 -4.76
N GLY A 248 -20.86 -2.74 -4.05
CA GLY A 248 -22.10 -3.04 -3.33
C GLY A 248 -21.91 -3.61 -1.93
N VAL A 249 -20.67 -3.66 -1.42
CA VAL A 249 -20.40 -4.08 -0.05
C VAL A 249 -20.53 -2.90 0.92
N MET A 250 -20.79 -3.21 2.20
CA MET A 250 -20.91 -2.19 3.25
C MET A 250 -19.61 -1.37 3.39
N ASP A 251 -19.73 -0.06 3.58
CA ASP A 251 -18.60 0.84 3.86
C ASP A 251 -17.83 0.42 5.12
N ALA A 252 -16.51 0.57 5.09
CA ALA A 252 -15.64 0.14 6.19
C ALA A 252 -15.99 0.80 7.53
N GLY A 253 -16.41 2.07 7.53
CA GLY A 253 -16.85 2.73 8.74
C GLY A 253 -18.13 2.13 9.30
N ALA A 254 -19.11 1.84 8.45
CA ALA A 254 -20.34 1.19 8.86
C ALA A 254 -20.10 -0.25 9.36
N LEU A 255 -19.15 -0.98 8.74
CA LEU A 255 -18.71 -2.31 9.22
C LEU A 255 -18.12 -2.22 10.63
N LEU A 256 -17.27 -1.24 10.87
CA LEU A 256 -16.67 -1.01 12.17
C LEU A 256 -17.72 -0.66 13.22
N ASP A 257 -18.62 0.27 12.92
CA ASP A 257 -19.66 0.72 13.83
C ASP A 257 -20.63 -0.44 14.18
N ALA A 258 -20.96 -1.28 13.19
CA ALA A 258 -21.77 -2.49 13.42
C ALA A 258 -21.08 -3.48 14.36
N PHE A 259 -19.78 -3.71 14.20
CA PHE A 259 -19.03 -4.59 15.11
C PHE A 259 -18.93 -4.00 16.52
N VAL A 260 -18.59 -2.72 16.65
CA VAL A 260 -18.49 -2.01 17.95
C VAL A 260 -19.79 -2.12 18.73
N ALA A 261 -20.93 -2.01 18.07
CA ALA A 261 -22.24 -2.15 18.71
C ALA A 261 -22.48 -3.55 19.35
N THR A 262 -21.76 -4.58 18.89
CA THR A 262 -21.86 -5.95 19.39
C THR A 262 -20.75 -6.34 20.36
N ALA A 263 -19.80 -5.43 20.64
CA ALA A 263 -18.61 -5.67 21.44
C ALA A 263 -18.63 -4.90 22.77
N PRO A 264 -19.42 -5.32 23.77
CA PRO A 264 -19.60 -4.58 25.03
C PRO A 264 -18.32 -4.48 25.87
N TRP A 265 -17.29 -5.26 25.56
CA TRP A 265 -15.98 -5.24 26.20
C TRP A 265 -15.08 -4.09 25.70
N LEU A 266 -15.47 -3.37 24.65
CA LEU A 266 -14.78 -2.16 24.20
C LEU A 266 -15.02 -1.00 25.17
N GLY A 267 -13.94 -0.28 25.46
CA GLY A 267 -13.94 0.96 26.21
C GLY A 267 -13.93 2.19 25.29
N GLU A 268 -13.24 3.24 25.72
CA GLU A 268 -13.10 4.47 24.93
C GLU A 268 -12.21 4.25 23.69
N ARG A 269 -12.51 5.01 22.64
CA ARG A 269 -11.67 5.07 21.45
C ARG A 269 -10.46 5.95 21.71
N LEU A 270 -9.26 5.39 21.62
CA LEU A 270 -7.99 6.06 21.93
C LEU A 270 -7.48 6.91 20.77
N PHE A 271 -7.34 6.28 19.58
CA PHE A 271 -6.91 6.94 18.37
C PHE A 271 -7.23 6.08 17.13
N GLY A 272 -6.94 6.60 15.95
CA GLY A 272 -7.18 5.91 14.70
C GLY A 272 -7.61 6.88 13.60
N GLY A 273 -8.17 6.34 12.52
CA GLY A 273 -8.64 7.14 11.41
C GLY A 273 -9.28 6.34 10.29
N ARG A 274 -9.62 7.07 9.23
CA ARG A 274 -10.16 6.51 7.99
C ARG A 274 -9.33 7.00 6.81
N GLY A 275 -9.25 6.18 5.76
CA GLY A 275 -8.54 6.56 4.54
C GLY A 275 -8.98 5.75 3.35
N ALA A 276 -8.69 6.27 2.16
CA ALA A 276 -8.85 5.55 0.91
C ALA A 276 -7.49 5.03 0.45
N ILE A 277 -7.48 3.84 -0.16
CA ILE A 277 -6.28 3.10 -0.58
C ILE A 277 -6.50 2.66 -2.03
N PRO A 278 -5.54 2.91 -2.95
CA PRO A 278 -5.64 2.43 -4.34
C PRO A 278 -5.28 0.94 -4.40
N VAL A 279 -6.27 0.06 -4.41
CA VAL A 279 -6.07 -1.39 -4.44
C VAL A 279 -6.00 -1.89 -5.88
N THR A 280 -5.01 -1.43 -6.62
CA THR A 280 -4.72 -1.81 -7.99
C THR A 280 -3.20 -1.86 -8.21
N ARG A 281 -2.75 -2.46 -9.32
CA ARG A 281 -1.33 -2.46 -9.66
C ARG A 281 -0.81 -1.04 -9.97
N PRO A 282 0.49 -0.76 -9.81
CA PRO A 282 1.08 0.53 -10.11
C PRO A 282 0.89 0.97 -11.56
N TYR A 283 0.92 2.29 -11.79
CA TYR A 283 1.00 2.84 -13.13
C TYR A 283 2.22 2.29 -13.87
N ASP A 284 2.09 2.08 -15.20
CA ASP A 284 3.19 1.56 -16.02
C ASP A 284 4.37 2.55 -16.13
N VAL A 285 4.07 3.85 -16.05
CA VAL A 285 5.07 4.92 -16.00
C VAL A 285 5.01 5.54 -14.61
N LEU A 286 6.09 5.44 -13.85
CA LEU A 286 6.15 5.97 -12.49
C LEU A 286 6.77 7.36 -12.42
N ALA A 287 7.47 7.78 -13.49
CA ALA A 287 8.11 9.08 -13.53
C ALA A 287 8.26 9.60 -14.96
N SER A 288 8.08 10.90 -15.15
CA SER A 288 8.22 11.58 -16.42
C SER A 288 8.32 13.10 -16.20
N SER A 289 8.99 13.79 -17.13
CA SER A 289 8.95 15.26 -17.21
C SER A 289 9.33 15.99 -15.90
N GLY A 290 10.29 15.47 -15.15
CA GLY A 290 10.72 16.06 -13.87
C GLY A 290 9.85 15.73 -12.67
N VAL A 291 8.91 14.77 -12.80
CA VAL A 291 8.07 14.26 -11.70
C VAL A 291 8.30 12.77 -11.50
N ALA A 292 8.34 12.32 -10.26
CA ALA A 292 8.28 10.91 -9.88
C ALA A 292 7.14 10.69 -8.87
N LEU A 293 6.34 9.65 -9.06
CA LEU A 293 5.28 9.24 -8.15
C LEU A 293 5.79 8.11 -7.24
N ILE A 294 5.48 8.16 -5.94
CA ILE A 294 5.78 7.08 -4.98
C ILE A 294 4.60 6.81 -4.04
N GLY A 295 4.55 5.61 -3.50
CA GLY A 295 3.48 5.17 -2.59
C GLY A 295 2.11 5.14 -3.26
N ASP A 296 1.07 5.54 -2.54
CA ASP A 296 -0.31 5.49 -3.05
C ASP A 296 -0.53 6.44 -4.25
N ALA A 297 0.25 7.50 -4.40
CA ALA A 297 0.19 8.37 -5.57
C ALA A 297 0.57 7.63 -6.86
N ALA A 298 1.34 6.56 -6.76
CA ALA A 298 1.75 5.67 -7.84
C ALA A 298 1.02 4.32 -7.84
N CYS A 299 0.00 4.13 -6.99
CA CYS A 299 -0.66 2.84 -6.76
C CYS A 299 0.32 1.72 -6.31
N GLN A 300 1.38 2.06 -5.59
CA GLN A 300 2.37 1.10 -5.08
C GLN A 300 1.89 0.46 -3.78
N VAL A 301 0.84 -0.33 -3.89
CA VAL A 301 0.13 -0.99 -2.80
C VAL A 301 -0.01 -2.48 -3.08
N HIS A 302 0.19 -3.32 -2.07
CA HIS A 302 -0.15 -4.73 -2.17
C HIS A 302 -1.68 -4.87 -2.12
N ALA A 303 -2.31 -4.90 -3.30
CA ALA A 303 -3.76 -4.74 -3.47
C ALA A 303 -4.60 -5.79 -2.73
N ALA A 304 -4.08 -7.02 -2.54
CA ALA A 304 -4.80 -8.07 -1.82
C ALA A 304 -5.05 -7.73 -0.33
N HIS A 305 -4.21 -6.88 0.27
CA HIS A 305 -4.29 -6.50 1.69
C HIS A 305 -4.51 -4.99 1.91
N GLY A 306 -4.48 -4.17 0.85
CA GLY A 306 -4.53 -2.72 1.00
C GLY A 306 -3.30 -2.14 1.74
N SER A 307 -2.16 -2.82 1.73
CA SER A 307 -0.95 -2.42 2.45
C SER A 307 0.06 -1.73 1.54
N GLY A 308 0.24 -0.41 1.71
CA GLY A 308 1.14 0.44 0.91
C GLY A 308 2.41 0.88 1.61
N VAL A 309 2.51 0.77 2.95
CA VAL A 309 3.63 1.33 3.72
C VAL A 309 4.97 0.74 3.28
N GLY A 310 5.10 -0.59 3.25
CA GLY A 310 6.33 -1.26 2.84
C GLY A 310 6.72 -0.95 1.40
N MET A 311 5.75 -1.03 0.48
CA MET A 311 5.98 -0.71 -0.94
C MET A 311 6.38 0.74 -1.17
N GLY A 312 5.81 1.68 -0.38
CA GLY A 312 6.19 3.09 -0.43
C GLY A 312 7.63 3.36 0.03
N LEU A 313 8.09 2.66 1.09
CA LEU A 313 9.49 2.72 1.54
C LEU A 313 10.45 2.17 0.49
N LEU A 314 10.12 1.03 -0.11
CA LEU A 314 10.90 0.41 -1.18
C LEU A 314 10.94 1.31 -2.42
N ALA A 315 9.82 1.93 -2.78
CA ALA A 315 9.76 2.87 -3.90
C ALA A 315 10.64 4.10 -3.67
N ALA A 316 10.62 4.66 -2.46
CA ALA A 316 11.49 5.77 -2.06
C ALA A 316 12.98 5.41 -2.21
N ARG A 317 13.35 4.19 -1.78
CA ARG A 317 14.71 3.67 -1.90
C ARG A 317 15.11 3.49 -3.37
N VAL A 318 14.27 2.80 -4.16
CA VAL A 318 14.54 2.55 -5.58
C VAL A 318 14.65 3.85 -6.37
N LEU A 319 13.80 4.86 -6.06
CA LEU A 319 13.88 6.18 -6.69
C LEU A 319 15.20 6.86 -6.35
N ALA A 320 15.57 6.92 -5.08
CA ALA A 320 16.80 7.53 -4.67
C ALA A 320 18.03 6.85 -5.30
N ASP A 321 18.06 5.51 -5.37
CA ASP A 321 19.17 4.75 -5.99
C ASP A 321 19.24 4.92 -7.51
N ALA A 322 18.10 5.14 -8.18
CA ALA A 322 18.06 5.34 -9.64
C ALA A 322 18.57 6.72 -10.08
N VAL A 323 18.51 7.70 -9.19
CA VAL A 323 19.02 9.05 -9.44
C VAL A 323 20.55 9.03 -9.40
N GLN A 324 21.19 9.66 -10.37
CA GLN A 324 22.63 9.87 -10.38
C GLN A 324 22.95 11.34 -9.96
N GLU A 325 23.64 12.09 -10.80
CA GLU A 325 24.02 13.49 -10.52
C GLU A 325 22.84 14.46 -10.73
N ASP A 326 22.04 14.24 -11.78
CA ASP A 326 20.85 15.06 -12.07
C ASP A 326 19.57 14.29 -11.71
N PRO A 327 18.90 14.66 -10.60
CA PRO A 327 17.70 13.98 -10.14
C PRO A 327 16.52 14.08 -11.10
N GLY A 328 16.47 15.14 -11.89
CA GLY A 328 15.41 15.36 -12.86
C GLY A 328 15.70 14.81 -14.26
N SER A 329 16.82 14.12 -14.49
CA SER A 329 17.15 13.61 -15.83
C SER A 329 16.19 12.49 -16.25
N GLU A 330 15.82 12.47 -17.54
CA GLU A 330 14.98 11.42 -18.11
C GLU A 330 15.61 10.01 -17.95
N ALA A 331 16.94 9.93 -17.91
CA ALA A 331 17.64 8.67 -17.67
C ALA A 331 17.37 8.12 -16.28
N SER A 332 17.47 8.97 -15.23
CA SER A 332 17.15 8.63 -13.84
C SER A 332 15.68 8.24 -13.68
N LEU A 333 14.76 9.00 -14.28
CA LEU A 333 13.32 8.76 -14.19
C LEU A 333 12.93 7.44 -14.86
N ARG A 334 13.47 7.13 -16.04
CA ARG A 334 13.27 5.83 -16.69
C ARG A 334 13.93 4.69 -15.91
N ALA A 335 15.09 4.91 -15.30
CA ALA A 335 15.75 3.92 -14.45
C ALA A 335 14.89 3.59 -13.23
N TYR A 336 14.30 4.58 -12.56
CA TYR A 336 13.37 4.37 -11.45
C TYR A 336 12.19 3.48 -11.86
N THR A 337 11.46 3.86 -12.92
CA THR A 337 10.31 3.09 -13.41
C THR A 337 10.70 1.64 -13.71
N ARG A 338 11.79 1.44 -14.47
CA ARG A 338 12.27 0.10 -14.83
C ARG A 338 12.69 -0.72 -13.61
N ASN A 339 13.46 -0.13 -12.70
CA ASN A 339 14.02 -0.84 -11.56
C ASN A 339 12.92 -1.23 -10.55
N PHE A 340 11.96 -0.33 -10.30
CA PHE A 340 10.82 -0.64 -9.43
C PHE A 340 9.95 -1.78 -9.99
N HIS A 341 9.58 -1.71 -11.28
CA HIS A 341 8.79 -2.78 -11.89
C HIS A 341 9.56 -4.10 -11.94
N ARG A 342 10.87 -4.07 -12.21
CA ARG A 342 11.69 -5.29 -12.18
C ARG A 342 11.70 -5.96 -10.81
N ALA A 343 11.78 -5.18 -9.74
CA ALA A 343 11.87 -5.71 -8.38
C ALA A 343 10.49 -6.12 -7.82
N HIS A 344 9.44 -5.35 -8.11
CA HIS A 344 8.16 -5.47 -7.40
C HIS A 344 6.93 -5.57 -8.31
N GLY A 345 7.07 -5.37 -9.63
CA GLY A 345 5.95 -5.32 -10.57
C GLY A 345 5.16 -6.63 -10.63
N GLY A 346 5.84 -7.77 -10.63
CA GLY A 346 5.21 -9.10 -10.63
C GLY A 346 4.40 -9.37 -9.37
N LEU A 347 4.96 -9.05 -8.21
CA LEU A 347 4.28 -9.16 -6.91
C LEU A 347 2.99 -8.34 -6.89
N LEU A 348 3.06 -7.06 -7.29
CA LEU A 348 1.92 -6.15 -7.22
C LEU A 348 0.85 -6.49 -8.26
N ALA A 349 1.24 -6.97 -9.45
CA ALA A 349 0.30 -7.48 -10.44
C ALA A 349 -0.42 -8.76 -9.96
N THR A 350 0.30 -9.67 -9.31
CA THR A 350 -0.29 -10.87 -8.69
C THR A 350 -1.27 -10.50 -7.57
N ALA A 351 -0.90 -9.55 -6.73
CA ALA A 351 -1.77 -9.06 -5.66
C ALA A 351 -3.06 -8.41 -6.19
N ASP A 352 -2.99 -7.66 -7.30
CA ASP A 352 -4.17 -7.09 -7.95
C ASP A 352 -5.05 -8.18 -8.58
N ALA A 353 -4.47 -9.20 -9.22
CA ALA A 353 -5.22 -10.33 -9.75
C ALA A 353 -5.99 -11.07 -8.64
N PHE A 354 -5.34 -11.31 -7.49
CA PHE A 354 -5.98 -11.93 -6.32
C PHE A 354 -7.08 -11.03 -5.74
N ARG A 355 -6.84 -9.73 -5.61
CA ARG A 355 -7.85 -8.77 -5.17
C ARG A 355 -9.10 -8.82 -6.06
N ARG A 356 -8.95 -8.83 -7.40
CA ARG A 356 -10.06 -8.92 -8.36
C ARG A 356 -10.84 -10.23 -8.21
N PHE A 357 -10.15 -11.34 -7.94
CA PHE A 357 -10.79 -12.62 -7.64
C PHE A 357 -11.63 -12.53 -6.36
N ILE A 358 -11.07 -12.04 -5.25
CA ILE A 358 -11.78 -11.90 -3.97
C ILE A 358 -12.96 -10.93 -4.09
N GLN A 359 -12.82 -9.85 -4.84
CA GLN A 359 -13.89 -8.86 -5.07
C GLN A 359 -15.14 -9.49 -5.71
N GLN A 360 -14.96 -10.52 -6.52
CA GLN A 360 -16.03 -11.25 -7.20
C GLN A 360 -16.48 -12.51 -6.45
N ALA A 361 -15.76 -12.89 -5.38
CA ALA A 361 -16.07 -14.09 -4.61
C ALA A 361 -17.32 -13.88 -3.73
N SER A 362 -18.21 -14.86 -3.73
CA SER A 362 -19.31 -14.91 -2.76
C SER A 362 -18.80 -15.29 -1.37
N ARG A 363 -19.65 -15.13 -0.34
CA ARG A 363 -19.31 -15.62 1.01
C ARG A 363 -19.07 -17.13 1.00
N ASP A 364 -19.86 -17.89 0.24
CA ASP A 364 -19.72 -19.35 0.12
C ASP A 364 -18.43 -19.74 -0.61
N ASP A 365 -17.99 -18.96 -1.61
CA ASP A 365 -16.68 -19.14 -2.24
C ASP A 365 -15.56 -19.01 -1.21
N LEU A 366 -15.62 -18.00 -0.33
CA LEU A 366 -14.61 -17.75 0.70
C LEU A 366 -14.60 -18.84 1.78
N VAL A 367 -15.79 -19.29 2.21
CA VAL A 367 -15.93 -20.45 3.11
C VAL A 367 -15.30 -21.67 2.46
N THR A 368 -15.61 -21.93 1.19
CA THR A 368 -15.11 -23.08 0.45
C THR A 368 -13.60 -23.00 0.24
N LEU A 369 -13.08 -21.81 -0.07
CA LEU A 369 -11.63 -21.58 -0.27
C LEU A 369 -10.80 -22.00 0.96
N LEU A 370 -11.28 -21.66 2.17
CA LEU A 370 -10.62 -22.02 3.42
C LEU A 370 -10.92 -23.48 3.80
N SER A 371 -12.19 -23.93 3.78
CA SER A 371 -12.57 -25.27 4.26
C SER A 371 -12.06 -26.40 3.37
N ALA A 372 -11.98 -26.17 2.05
CA ALA A 372 -11.36 -27.12 1.12
C ALA A 372 -9.82 -27.09 1.15
N GLY A 373 -9.22 -26.13 1.86
CA GLY A 373 -7.76 -25.96 1.94
C GLY A 373 -7.11 -25.52 0.63
N LEU A 374 -7.86 -24.85 -0.25
CA LEU A 374 -7.28 -24.20 -1.44
C LEU A 374 -6.45 -22.97 -1.06
N LEU A 375 -6.83 -22.27 0.00
CA LEU A 375 -5.96 -21.32 0.70
C LEU A 375 -5.37 -22.06 1.91
N ASP A 376 -4.17 -22.58 1.77
CA ASP A 376 -3.47 -23.28 2.83
C ASP A 376 -2.56 -22.34 3.65
N GLU A 377 -1.93 -22.89 4.70
CA GLU A 377 -1.07 -22.14 5.62
C GLU A 377 0.09 -21.44 4.88
N LYS A 378 0.72 -22.12 3.91
CA LYS A 378 1.84 -21.55 3.15
C LYS A 378 1.40 -20.38 2.29
N LEU A 379 0.31 -20.54 1.53
CA LEU A 379 -0.24 -19.45 0.69
C LEU A 379 -0.65 -18.25 1.53
N ALA A 380 -1.33 -18.50 2.66
CA ALA A 380 -1.78 -17.43 3.53
C ALA A 380 -0.60 -16.72 4.24
N HIS A 381 0.42 -17.48 4.69
CA HIS A 381 1.62 -16.93 5.28
C HIS A 381 2.44 -16.10 4.29
N ASP A 382 2.67 -16.61 3.07
CA ASP A 382 3.34 -15.87 2.00
C ASP A 382 2.54 -14.61 1.62
N GLY A 383 1.20 -14.71 1.60
CA GLY A 383 0.31 -13.57 1.40
C GLY A 383 0.53 -12.48 2.45
N LEU A 384 0.49 -12.83 3.75
CA LEU A 384 0.79 -11.87 4.84
C LEU A 384 2.21 -11.31 4.74
N ALA A 385 3.17 -12.13 4.32
CA ALA A 385 4.54 -11.70 4.07
C ALA A 385 4.66 -10.78 2.84
N GLN A 386 3.60 -10.59 2.07
CA GLN A 386 3.62 -9.89 0.78
C GLN A 386 4.70 -10.46 -0.14
N ARG A 387 4.73 -11.78 -0.27
CA ARG A 387 5.63 -12.53 -1.15
C ARG A 387 4.82 -13.38 -2.12
N ILE A 388 5.39 -13.66 -3.28
CA ILE A 388 4.76 -14.58 -4.25
C ILE A 388 5.05 -16.01 -3.82
N THR A 389 4.01 -16.79 -3.59
CA THR A 389 4.15 -18.23 -3.46
C THR A 389 4.49 -18.83 -4.81
N ARG A 390 5.65 -19.46 -4.92
CA ARG A 390 6.02 -20.23 -6.11
C ARG A 390 5.53 -21.67 -5.93
N PRO A 391 4.51 -22.10 -6.72
CA PRO A 391 4.04 -23.47 -6.64
C PRO A 391 5.17 -24.44 -7.01
N ASP A 392 5.40 -25.42 -6.18
CA ASP A 392 6.25 -26.56 -6.49
C ASP A 392 5.39 -27.80 -6.82
N VAL A 393 6.06 -28.88 -7.24
CA VAL A 393 5.39 -30.13 -7.59
C VAL A 393 4.63 -30.73 -6.41
N ALA A 394 5.19 -30.63 -5.18
CA ALA A 394 4.54 -31.14 -3.98
C ALA A 394 3.24 -30.38 -3.67
N MET A 395 3.27 -29.05 -3.81
CA MET A 395 2.08 -28.21 -3.67
C MET A 395 1.00 -28.53 -4.71
N ALA A 396 1.40 -28.72 -5.98
CA ALA A 396 0.47 -29.11 -7.03
C ALA A 396 -0.22 -30.46 -6.73
N PHE A 397 0.55 -31.48 -6.28
CA PHE A 397 0.01 -32.78 -5.85
C PHE A 397 -0.92 -32.64 -4.63
N ALA A 398 -0.59 -31.81 -3.66
CA ALA A 398 -1.42 -31.57 -2.47
C ALA A 398 -2.70 -30.85 -2.81
N MET A 399 -2.71 -29.96 -3.81
CA MET A 399 -3.89 -29.19 -4.22
C MET A 399 -4.83 -29.96 -5.14
N ALA A 400 -4.33 -30.89 -5.95
CA ALA A 400 -5.13 -31.64 -6.92
C ALA A 400 -6.38 -32.35 -6.31
N PRO A 401 -6.28 -33.15 -5.24
CA PRO A 401 -7.45 -33.78 -4.62
C PRO A 401 -8.41 -32.77 -3.97
N ARG A 402 -7.91 -31.63 -3.51
CA ARG A 402 -8.73 -30.54 -2.95
C ARG A 402 -9.52 -29.85 -4.07
N ALA A 403 -8.90 -29.60 -5.20
CA ALA A 403 -9.52 -28.97 -6.38
C ALA A 403 -10.66 -29.82 -6.96
N VAL A 404 -10.47 -31.15 -7.01
CA VAL A 404 -11.51 -32.10 -7.50
C VAL A 404 -12.78 -32.06 -6.66
N ARG A 405 -12.68 -31.75 -5.35
CA ARG A 405 -13.84 -31.66 -4.45
C ARG A 405 -14.68 -30.41 -4.69
N VAL A 406 -14.09 -29.36 -5.25
CA VAL A 406 -14.72 -28.05 -5.47
C VAL A 406 -14.42 -27.51 -6.88
N PRO A 407 -14.85 -28.22 -7.93
CA PRO A 407 -14.39 -27.97 -9.30
C PRO A 407 -14.75 -26.57 -9.80
N GLY A 408 -15.91 -26.04 -9.45
CA GLY A 408 -16.33 -24.69 -9.86
C GLY A 408 -15.44 -23.58 -9.32
N LEU A 409 -15.04 -23.66 -8.04
CA LEU A 409 -14.13 -22.71 -7.44
C LEU A 409 -12.69 -22.92 -7.93
N ALA A 410 -12.27 -24.19 -8.06
CA ALA A 410 -10.94 -24.53 -8.53
C ALA A 410 -10.67 -24.01 -9.96
N LEU A 411 -11.64 -24.10 -10.88
CA LEU A 411 -11.54 -23.53 -12.22
C LEU A 411 -11.36 -22.01 -12.23
N ARG A 412 -11.82 -21.31 -11.21
CA ARG A 412 -11.64 -19.85 -11.03
C ARG A 412 -10.34 -19.50 -10.31
N PHE A 413 -9.93 -20.30 -9.32
CA PHE A 413 -8.78 -20.04 -8.45
C PHE A 413 -7.44 -20.54 -9.02
N LEU A 414 -7.39 -21.77 -9.57
CA LEU A 414 -6.14 -22.36 -10.08
C LEU A 414 -5.49 -21.58 -11.24
N PRO A 415 -6.24 -21.00 -12.18
CA PRO A 415 -5.65 -20.12 -13.19
C PRO A 415 -4.96 -18.89 -12.57
N LEU A 416 -5.45 -18.40 -11.43
CA LEU A 416 -4.82 -17.29 -10.70
C LEU A 416 -3.45 -17.72 -10.15
N ALA A 417 -3.35 -18.90 -9.54
CA ALA A 417 -2.09 -19.45 -9.05
C ALA A 417 -1.08 -19.68 -10.20
N ALA A 418 -1.54 -20.17 -11.36
CA ALA A 418 -0.70 -20.33 -12.54
C ALA A 418 -0.24 -18.97 -13.12
N LYS A 419 -1.15 -17.98 -13.17
CA LYS A 419 -0.83 -16.62 -13.62
C LYS A 419 0.20 -15.95 -12.73
N SER A 420 0.19 -16.19 -11.41
CA SER A 420 1.14 -15.59 -10.48
C SER A 420 2.60 -15.94 -10.82
N GLY A 421 2.87 -17.19 -11.21
CA GLY A 421 4.19 -17.60 -11.66
C GLY A 421 4.64 -16.91 -12.96
N VAL A 422 3.72 -16.72 -13.91
CA VAL A 422 4.01 -15.96 -15.15
C VAL A 422 4.21 -14.48 -14.85
N LEU A 423 3.38 -13.90 -13.97
CA LEU A 423 3.49 -12.50 -13.59
C LEU A 423 4.78 -12.20 -12.81
N ASP A 424 5.27 -13.15 -12.01
CA ASP A 424 6.58 -13.04 -11.36
C ASP A 424 7.72 -12.91 -12.38
N LEU A 425 7.65 -13.68 -13.46
CA LEU A 425 8.65 -13.68 -14.52
C LEU A 425 8.57 -12.44 -15.44
N VAL A 426 7.36 -12.02 -15.80
CA VAL A 426 7.16 -10.99 -16.84
C VAL A 426 6.72 -9.62 -16.28
N GLY A 427 6.18 -9.56 -15.08
CA GLY A 427 5.60 -8.36 -14.48
C GLY A 427 6.61 -7.21 -14.29
N GLY A 428 7.90 -7.55 -14.20
CA GLY A 428 9.00 -6.59 -14.19
C GLY A 428 9.44 -6.08 -15.57
N SER A 429 8.93 -6.65 -16.65
CA SER A 429 9.33 -6.31 -18.01
C SER A 429 8.40 -5.30 -18.66
N THR A 430 8.92 -4.12 -18.99
CA THR A 430 8.16 -3.11 -19.74
C THR A 430 7.78 -3.59 -21.16
N ARG A 431 8.52 -4.56 -21.72
CA ARG A 431 8.23 -5.17 -23.03
C ARG A 431 7.06 -6.16 -23.00
N MET A 432 6.76 -6.72 -21.83
CA MET A 432 5.71 -7.71 -21.63
C MET A 432 4.39 -7.13 -21.09
N ARG A 433 4.25 -5.80 -21.10
CA ARG A 433 3.05 -5.09 -20.60
C ARG A 433 1.75 -5.61 -21.22
N GLY A 434 1.74 -5.87 -22.51
CA GLY A 434 0.57 -6.44 -23.19
C GLY A 434 0.14 -7.78 -22.58
N LEU A 435 1.09 -8.64 -22.24
CA LEU A 435 0.81 -9.92 -21.57
C LEU A 435 0.33 -9.70 -20.12
N VAL A 436 0.95 -8.80 -19.37
CA VAL A 436 0.49 -8.45 -18.01
C VAL A 436 -0.94 -7.92 -18.06
N ASN A 437 -1.26 -7.02 -19.00
CA ASN A 437 -2.61 -6.51 -19.20
C ASN A 437 -3.62 -7.59 -19.57
N ALA A 438 -3.22 -8.55 -20.42
CA ALA A 438 -4.08 -9.67 -20.78
C ALA A 438 -4.34 -10.62 -19.60
N LEU A 439 -3.38 -10.77 -18.68
CA LEU A 439 -3.49 -11.68 -17.54
C LEU A 439 -4.24 -11.09 -16.36
N VAL A 440 -4.08 -9.78 -16.09
CA VAL A 440 -4.59 -9.10 -14.87
C VAL A 440 -5.65 -8.05 -15.20
N GLY A 441 -5.75 -7.65 -16.45
CA GLY A 441 -6.48 -6.45 -16.87
C GLY A 441 -5.56 -5.23 -16.94
N SER A 442 -6.00 -4.23 -17.70
CA SER A 442 -5.21 -2.99 -17.88
C SER A 442 -4.95 -2.29 -16.55
N ALA A 443 -3.80 -1.63 -16.42
CA ALA A 443 -3.59 -0.65 -15.37
C ALA A 443 -4.64 0.47 -15.51
N PRO A 444 -4.93 1.22 -14.42
CA PRO A 444 -5.86 2.35 -14.53
C PRO A 444 -5.52 3.21 -15.75
N GLY A 445 -6.52 3.45 -16.62
CA GLY A 445 -6.43 4.34 -17.78
C GLY A 445 -5.88 3.78 -19.09
N GLN A 446 -5.58 2.50 -19.21
CA GLN A 446 -5.03 1.95 -20.47
C GLN A 446 -6.07 1.37 -21.45
N ALA A 447 -7.33 1.56 -21.25
CA ALA A 447 -8.32 1.24 -22.28
C ALA A 447 -8.18 2.24 -23.45
N GLY A 448 -7.25 1.98 -24.39
CA GLY A 448 -7.13 2.72 -25.64
C GLY A 448 -5.85 3.51 -25.90
N ALA A 449 -4.81 3.43 -25.09
CA ALA A 449 -3.52 4.05 -25.39
C ALA A 449 -2.72 3.17 -26.36
N GLY A 450 -2.74 3.50 -27.64
CA GLY A 450 -1.72 3.09 -28.60
C GLY A 450 -0.31 3.47 -28.11
N GLU A 451 0.73 2.85 -28.67
CA GLU A 451 2.13 3.03 -28.32
C GLU A 451 2.48 4.48 -27.98
N TRP A 452 2.85 4.74 -26.72
CA TRP A 452 3.25 6.05 -26.26
C TRP A 452 4.65 6.35 -26.77
N SER A 453 4.75 7.16 -27.84
CA SER A 453 6.01 7.81 -28.25
C SER A 453 6.15 9.15 -27.56
N VAL A 454 7.30 9.40 -26.94
CA VAL A 454 7.67 10.73 -26.42
C VAL A 454 7.43 11.74 -27.54
N PRO A 455 6.68 12.84 -27.34
CA PRO A 455 6.61 13.90 -28.34
C PRO A 455 8.02 14.44 -28.57
N SER A 456 8.64 14.09 -29.68
CA SER A 456 9.86 14.75 -30.16
C SER A 456 9.45 16.16 -30.58
N GLY A 457 9.75 17.14 -29.73
CA GLY A 457 9.54 18.56 -30.00
C GLY A 457 10.49 19.05 -31.09
N THR A 458 10.10 18.81 -32.34
CA THR A 458 10.59 19.61 -33.47
C THR A 458 9.37 20.31 -34.08
N PRO A 459 9.28 21.64 -34.04
CA PRO A 459 8.23 22.35 -34.74
C PRO A 459 8.43 22.13 -36.24
N LYS A 460 7.45 21.50 -36.91
CA LYS A 460 7.39 21.52 -38.37
C LYS A 460 7.21 22.96 -38.80
N GLY A 461 8.20 23.42 -39.51
CA GLY A 461 8.33 24.81 -39.97
C GLY A 461 7.10 25.24 -40.76
N ALA A 462 6.74 26.49 -40.54
CA ALA A 462 5.91 27.31 -41.39
C ALA A 462 6.52 27.41 -42.81
N ARG A 463 5.73 27.08 -43.78
CA ARG A 463 5.76 27.69 -45.12
C ARG A 463 4.33 28.11 -45.46
#